data_100bd40abb9acd8e158bf83fd97c27c3
#
_entry.id   100bd40abb9acd8e158bf83fd97c27c3
#
_cell.length_a   1.000
_cell.length_b   1.000
_cell.length_c   1.000
_cell.angle_alpha   90.00
_cell.angle_beta   90.00
_cell.angle_gamma   90.00
#
_symmetry.space_group_name_H-M   'P 1'
#
loop_
_entity.id
_entity.type
_entity.pdbx_description
1 polymer ?
#
loop_
_entity_poly.entity_id
_entity_poly.type
_entity_poly.pdbx_seq_one_letter_code
_entity_poly.pdbx_strand_id
1 'polypeptide(L)'
;MPVAVIDGQPLHYIDQGTGPVVLLGSSYLWDRGMWAPQIEALSQQYRVIVPELWGHGESGQLPANTRSLDDLARQHLALLDHLDIPRVNLVGLSVGGMWGARLALLAPERINSLVMMDTYLGAEPQATREYYFSLFKMIEDAGAIPEPLLDVIAPIFFRPEIDRESALYQDFRTSLQAFSREGLLDSVVPLGRLIFSRPDILDQLSRLDCDTTLVMCGEQDKPRPPAESEEMAKLIGCALTLIPDAGHISSRENPDFVNEALLTFLANHA
;
A
#
# COMPACT_ATOMS: atom_id res chain seq x y z
N MET A 1 16.21 12.35 -3.33
CA MET A 1 15.03 11.81 -4.02
C MET A 1 14.31 12.91 -4.78
N PRO A 2 13.68 12.61 -5.91
CA PRO A 2 12.81 13.58 -6.57
C PRO A 2 11.56 13.87 -5.70
N VAL A 3 10.95 15.03 -5.93
CA VAL A 3 9.79 15.53 -5.20
C VAL A 3 8.82 16.22 -6.17
N ALA A 4 7.53 15.94 -6.03
CA ALA A 4 6.44 16.65 -6.68
C ALA A 4 5.62 17.44 -5.65
N VAL A 5 5.10 18.59 -6.03
CA VAL A 5 4.17 19.33 -5.16
C VAL A 5 2.76 18.94 -5.57
N ILE A 6 2.07 18.20 -4.70
CA ILE A 6 0.70 17.74 -4.91
C ILE A 6 -0.18 18.33 -3.79
N ASP A 7 -1.26 18.99 -4.17
CA ASP A 7 -2.18 19.67 -3.22
C ASP A 7 -1.44 20.57 -2.20
N GLY A 8 -0.34 21.21 -2.63
CA GLY A 8 0.45 22.13 -1.82
C GLY A 8 1.45 21.46 -0.86
N GLN A 9 1.56 20.13 -0.89
CA GLN A 9 2.49 19.36 -0.06
C GLN A 9 3.56 18.66 -0.89
N PRO A 10 4.82 18.53 -0.41
CA PRO A 10 5.87 17.81 -1.10
C PRO A 10 5.64 16.29 -1.00
N LEU A 11 5.43 15.64 -2.13
CA LEU A 11 5.36 14.19 -2.26
C LEU A 11 6.71 13.69 -2.77
N HIS A 12 7.43 12.96 -1.94
CA HIS A 12 8.69 12.33 -2.30
C HIS A 12 8.44 10.98 -2.96
N TYR A 13 9.25 10.63 -3.95
CA TYR A 13 9.11 9.37 -4.66
C TYR A 13 10.45 8.82 -5.15
N ILE A 14 10.52 7.52 -5.39
CA ILE A 14 11.61 6.89 -6.16
C ILE A 14 11.22 6.93 -7.63
N ASP A 15 12.18 7.17 -8.51
CA ASP A 15 12.09 7.05 -9.96
C ASP A 15 13.35 6.34 -10.44
N GLN A 16 13.24 5.06 -10.77
CA GLN A 16 14.38 4.20 -11.09
C GLN A 16 14.08 3.29 -12.27
N GLY A 17 15.09 3.06 -13.11
CA GLY A 17 14.96 2.21 -14.30
C GLY A 17 14.41 2.98 -15.51
N THR A 18 14.14 2.25 -16.58
CA THR A 18 13.59 2.77 -17.85
C THR A 18 12.65 1.73 -18.47
N GLY A 19 11.76 2.16 -19.36
CA GLY A 19 10.80 1.27 -20.02
C GLY A 19 9.34 1.54 -19.62
N PRO A 20 8.45 0.55 -19.75
CA PRO A 20 7.07 0.70 -19.28
C PRO A 20 7.03 1.05 -17.79
N VAL A 21 6.06 1.88 -17.39
CA VAL A 21 6.03 2.40 -16.02
C VAL A 21 5.30 1.44 -15.09
N VAL A 22 5.90 1.16 -13.93
CA VAL A 22 5.29 0.47 -12.79
C VAL A 22 5.20 1.43 -11.62
N LEU A 23 3.99 1.68 -11.14
CA LEU A 23 3.70 2.49 -9.95
C LEU A 23 3.48 1.55 -8.76
N LEU A 24 4.33 1.66 -7.71
CA LEU A 24 4.24 0.84 -6.51
C LEU A 24 3.60 1.63 -5.36
N GLY A 25 2.43 1.20 -4.91
CA GLY A 25 1.71 1.78 -3.77
C GLY A 25 2.04 1.09 -2.46
N SER A 26 2.59 1.83 -1.49
CA SER A 26 3.06 1.30 -0.22
C SER A 26 1.94 1.06 0.79
N SER A 27 2.20 0.17 1.76
CA SER A 27 1.36 -0.08 2.93
C SER A 27 1.44 1.06 3.94
N TYR A 28 0.38 1.21 4.73
CA TYR A 28 0.35 2.13 5.87
C TYR A 28 1.43 1.78 6.90
N LEU A 29 2.07 2.77 7.49
CA LEU A 29 3.20 2.71 8.42
C LEU A 29 4.54 2.25 7.80
N TRP A 30 4.57 1.93 6.52
CA TRP A 30 5.79 1.60 5.79
C TRP A 30 6.22 2.75 4.89
N ASP A 31 7.52 2.95 4.78
CA ASP A 31 8.12 3.82 3.79
C ASP A 31 8.42 3.05 2.48
N ARG A 32 9.04 3.73 1.53
CA ARG A 32 9.47 3.15 0.24
C ARG A 32 10.38 1.92 0.37
N GLY A 33 11.06 1.75 1.52
CA GLY A 33 11.96 0.63 1.77
C GLY A 33 11.25 -0.73 1.77
N MET A 34 9.92 -0.75 1.94
CA MET A 34 9.16 -1.98 1.80
C MET A 34 9.26 -2.59 0.40
N TRP A 35 9.51 -1.77 -0.62
CA TRP A 35 9.61 -2.21 -2.01
C TRP A 35 11.05 -2.44 -2.49
N ALA A 36 12.06 -2.38 -1.59
CA ALA A 36 13.46 -2.50 -2.00
C ALA A 36 13.77 -3.72 -2.89
N PRO A 37 13.30 -4.96 -2.56
CA PRO A 37 13.55 -6.10 -3.43
C PRO A 37 12.84 -6.00 -4.80
N GLN A 38 11.64 -5.41 -4.84
CA GLN A 38 10.87 -5.23 -6.06
C GLN A 38 11.46 -4.14 -6.93
N ILE A 39 11.96 -3.05 -6.33
CA ILE A 39 12.63 -1.97 -7.06
C ILE A 39 13.88 -2.53 -7.76
N GLU A 40 14.69 -3.33 -7.05
CA GLU A 40 15.89 -3.96 -7.61
C GLU A 40 15.56 -4.86 -8.81
N ALA A 41 14.55 -5.72 -8.67
CA ALA A 41 14.16 -6.68 -9.69
C ALA A 41 13.48 -6.00 -10.90
N LEU A 42 12.48 -5.14 -10.64
CA LEU A 42 11.65 -4.54 -11.69
C LEU A 42 12.39 -3.45 -12.47
N SER A 43 13.30 -2.69 -11.84
CA SER A 43 14.02 -1.59 -12.52
C SER A 43 14.98 -2.06 -13.61
N GLN A 44 15.22 -3.35 -13.74
CA GLN A 44 15.97 -3.94 -14.84
C GLN A 44 15.22 -3.86 -16.19
N GLN A 45 13.89 -3.77 -16.16
CA GLN A 45 13.04 -3.83 -17.36
C GLN A 45 11.96 -2.73 -17.38
N TYR A 46 11.68 -2.09 -16.26
CA TYR A 46 10.62 -1.11 -16.08
C TYR A 46 11.16 0.20 -15.48
N ARG A 47 10.44 1.29 -15.73
CA ARG A 47 10.61 2.52 -14.93
C ARG A 47 9.73 2.39 -13.68
N VAL A 48 10.33 2.25 -12.53
CA VAL A 48 9.66 2.03 -11.23
C VAL A 48 9.49 3.35 -10.51
N ILE A 49 8.24 3.71 -10.23
CA ILE A 49 7.85 4.89 -9.45
C ILE A 49 7.28 4.42 -8.12
N VAL A 50 7.84 4.91 -7.00
CA VAL A 50 7.38 4.57 -5.65
C VAL A 50 7.13 5.85 -4.87
N PRO A 51 5.90 6.39 -4.87
CA PRO A 51 5.55 7.51 -4.01
C PRO A 51 5.48 7.06 -2.55
N GLU A 52 5.95 7.91 -1.65
CA GLU A 52 5.73 7.73 -0.22
C GLU A 52 4.32 8.20 0.16
N LEU A 53 3.73 7.58 1.16
CA LEU A 53 2.47 8.07 1.72
C LEU A 53 2.70 9.39 2.46
N TRP A 54 1.65 10.18 2.60
CA TRP A 54 1.68 11.42 3.38
C TRP A 54 2.07 11.16 4.84
N GLY A 55 3.02 11.94 5.34
CA GLY A 55 3.56 11.79 6.69
C GLY A 55 4.49 10.59 6.89
N HIS A 56 4.80 9.84 5.81
CA HIS A 56 5.74 8.71 5.83
C HIS A 56 7.03 9.10 5.11
N GLY A 57 8.14 8.52 5.54
CA GLY A 57 9.46 8.79 4.95
C GLY A 57 9.80 10.29 4.95
N GLU A 58 10.07 10.83 3.77
CA GLU A 58 10.39 12.25 3.57
C GLU A 58 9.20 13.07 3.05
N SER A 59 8.05 12.43 2.76
CA SER A 59 6.86 13.12 2.25
C SER A 59 6.27 14.08 3.27
N GLY A 60 5.68 15.16 2.76
CA GLY A 60 5.04 16.20 3.56
C GLY A 60 3.79 15.73 4.29
N GLN A 61 3.12 16.68 4.93
CA GLN A 61 1.89 16.43 5.68
C GLN A 61 0.74 16.00 4.76
N LEU A 62 -0.24 15.28 5.34
CA LEU A 62 -1.47 14.94 4.66
C LEU A 62 -2.17 16.24 4.19
N PRO A 63 -2.40 16.42 2.88
CA PRO A 63 -3.06 17.62 2.38
C PRO A 63 -4.41 17.85 3.05
N ALA A 64 -4.69 19.10 3.42
CA ALA A 64 -5.89 19.46 4.19
C ALA A 64 -7.21 19.14 3.49
N ASN A 65 -7.21 18.94 2.19
CA ASN A 65 -8.37 18.55 1.37
C ASN A 65 -8.55 17.02 1.26
N THR A 66 -7.63 16.20 1.79
CA THR A 66 -7.76 14.74 1.75
C THR A 66 -8.82 14.27 2.74
N ARG A 67 -9.92 13.71 2.23
CA ARG A 67 -11.09 13.24 3.01
C ARG A 67 -11.41 11.77 2.79
N SER A 68 -10.82 11.14 1.78
CA SER A 68 -11.16 9.79 1.34
C SER A 68 -9.97 9.10 0.64
N LEU A 69 -10.08 7.79 0.43
CA LEU A 69 -9.14 7.06 -0.42
C LEU A 69 -9.26 7.47 -1.91
N ASP A 70 -10.40 8.04 -2.33
CA ASP A 70 -10.54 8.60 -3.67
C ASP A 70 -9.69 9.86 -3.85
N ASP A 71 -9.49 10.65 -2.78
CA ASP A 71 -8.60 11.81 -2.83
C ASP A 71 -7.14 11.35 -2.93
N LEU A 72 -6.75 10.28 -2.20
CA LEU A 72 -5.44 9.66 -2.39
C LEU A 72 -5.24 9.18 -3.83
N ALA A 73 -6.25 8.53 -4.42
CA ALA A 73 -6.19 8.08 -5.81
C ALA A 73 -5.98 9.28 -6.77
N ARG A 74 -6.71 10.38 -6.58
CA ARG A 74 -6.53 11.62 -7.37
C ARG A 74 -5.16 12.26 -7.18
N GLN A 75 -4.60 12.22 -5.97
CA GLN A 75 -3.26 12.73 -5.69
C GLN A 75 -2.18 11.91 -6.40
N HIS A 76 -2.32 10.59 -6.46
CA HIS A 76 -1.40 9.74 -7.24
C HIS A 76 -1.61 9.92 -8.76
N LEU A 77 -2.83 10.17 -9.20
CA LEU A 77 -3.09 10.56 -10.59
C LEU A 77 -2.40 11.89 -10.94
N ALA A 78 -2.47 12.89 -10.04
CA ALA A 78 -1.77 14.16 -10.22
C ALA A 78 -0.23 13.97 -10.23
N LEU A 79 0.32 13.01 -9.51
CA LEU A 79 1.73 12.64 -9.63
C LEU A 79 2.04 12.10 -11.04
N LEU A 80 1.20 11.23 -11.59
CA LEU A 80 1.39 10.72 -12.97
C LEU A 80 1.34 11.85 -13.99
N ASP A 81 0.43 12.82 -13.80
CA ASP A 81 0.34 14.01 -14.67
C ASP A 81 1.59 14.90 -14.55
N HIS A 82 2.11 15.10 -13.32
CA HIS A 82 3.35 15.83 -13.07
C HIS A 82 4.58 15.18 -13.75
N LEU A 83 4.56 13.86 -13.90
CA LEU A 83 5.64 13.07 -14.50
C LEU A 83 5.45 12.84 -16.02
N ASP A 84 4.39 13.41 -16.63
CA ASP A 84 4.01 13.17 -18.01
C ASP A 84 3.84 11.66 -18.33
N ILE A 85 3.33 10.89 -17.36
CA ILE A 85 3.10 9.44 -17.51
C ILE A 85 1.65 9.21 -17.94
N PRO A 86 1.39 8.80 -19.19
CA PRO A 86 0.03 8.64 -19.69
C PRO A 86 -0.67 7.39 -19.11
N ARG A 87 0.07 6.31 -18.91
CA ARG A 87 -0.47 5.02 -18.42
C ARG A 87 0.58 4.28 -17.58
N VAL A 88 0.11 3.49 -16.61
CA VAL A 88 0.95 2.71 -15.70
C VAL A 88 0.45 1.28 -15.50
N ASN A 89 1.37 0.39 -15.14
CA ASN A 89 1.07 -0.83 -14.42
C ASN A 89 1.09 -0.49 -12.93
N LEU A 90 -0.01 -0.70 -12.21
CA LEU A 90 -0.14 -0.35 -10.82
C LEU A 90 -0.05 -1.60 -9.95
N VAL A 91 0.87 -1.60 -8.99
CA VAL A 91 0.99 -2.65 -7.96
C VAL A 91 0.81 -1.98 -6.60
N GLY A 92 -0.21 -2.34 -5.86
CA GLY A 92 -0.50 -1.73 -4.57
C GLY A 92 -0.65 -2.76 -3.46
N LEU A 93 0.09 -2.57 -2.37
CA LEU A 93 -0.02 -3.39 -1.17
C LEU A 93 -0.82 -2.65 -0.09
N SER A 94 -1.81 -3.34 0.51
CA SER A 94 -2.63 -2.81 1.60
C SER A 94 -3.36 -1.53 1.16
N VAL A 95 -3.12 -0.38 1.82
CA VAL A 95 -3.70 0.91 1.40
C VAL A 95 -3.29 1.28 -0.04
N GLY A 96 -2.10 0.85 -0.49
CA GLY A 96 -1.67 1.00 -1.88
C GLY A 96 -2.62 0.31 -2.86
N GLY A 97 -3.09 -0.88 -2.52
CA GLY A 97 -4.13 -1.59 -3.27
C GLY A 97 -5.49 -0.90 -3.17
N MET A 98 -5.82 -0.33 -2.00
CA MET A 98 -7.11 0.35 -1.80
C MET A 98 -7.24 1.61 -2.66
N TRP A 99 -6.26 2.52 -2.65
CA TRP A 99 -6.32 3.70 -3.52
C TRP A 99 -6.02 3.34 -4.98
N GLY A 100 -5.21 2.30 -5.22
CA GLY A 100 -4.90 1.83 -6.57
C GLY A 100 -6.13 1.34 -7.32
N ALA A 101 -6.96 0.52 -6.68
CA ALA A 101 -8.24 0.09 -7.25
C ALA A 101 -9.19 1.26 -7.52
N ARG A 102 -9.24 2.25 -6.60
CA ARG A 102 -10.04 3.47 -6.80
C ARG A 102 -9.53 4.30 -7.97
N LEU A 103 -8.20 4.38 -8.16
CA LEU A 103 -7.61 5.03 -9.33
C LEU A 103 -8.02 4.32 -10.62
N ALA A 104 -7.95 2.98 -10.65
CA ALA A 104 -8.39 2.19 -11.79
C ALA A 104 -9.89 2.37 -12.11
N LEU A 105 -10.74 2.52 -11.09
CA LEU A 105 -12.17 2.81 -11.27
C LEU A 105 -12.45 4.24 -11.72
N LEU A 106 -11.63 5.22 -11.29
CA LEU A 106 -11.79 6.65 -11.61
C LEU A 106 -11.24 7.01 -12.99
N ALA A 107 -10.12 6.41 -13.39
CA ALA A 107 -9.41 6.73 -14.61
C ALA A 107 -8.86 5.43 -15.28
N PRO A 108 -9.75 4.53 -15.73
CA PRO A 108 -9.36 3.24 -16.28
C PRO A 108 -8.44 3.37 -17.50
N GLU A 109 -8.53 4.44 -18.26
CA GLU A 109 -7.65 4.73 -19.39
C GLU A 109 -6.19 5.00 -18.99
N ARG A 110 -5.92 5.27 -17.70
CA ARG A 110 -4.58 5.52 -17.16
C ARG A 110 -3.89 4.25 -16.64
N ILE A 111 -4.60 3.12 -16.61
CA ILE A 111 -4.12 1.85 -16.07
C ILE A 111 -3.95 0.83 -17.19
N ASN A 112 -2.75 0.25 -17.29
CA ASN A 112 -2.48 -0.91 -18.15
C ASN A 112 -2.86 -2.21 -17.45
N SER A 113 -2.40 -2.35 -16.20
CA SER A 113 -2.72 -3.49 -15.35
C SER A 113 -2.75 -3.08 -13.89
N LEU A 114 -3.46 -3.85 -13.07
CA LEU A 114 -3.62 -3.63 -11.64
C LEU A 114 -3.27 -4.91 -10.86
N VAL A 115 -2.33 -4.81 -9.93
CA VAL A 115 -2.05 -5.85 -8.94
C VAL A 115 -2.42 -5.35 -7.56
N MET A 116 -3.31 -6.04 -6.90
CA MET A 116 -3.74 -5.74 -5.52
C MET A 116 -3.20 -6.81 -4.58
N MET A 117 -2.35 -6.38 -3.64
CA MET A 117 -1.65 -7.27 -2.70
C MET A 117 -2.11 -7.00 -1.27
N ASP A 118 -2.41 -8.06 -0.52
CA ASP A 118 -2.66 -7.97 0.93
C ASP A 118 -3.64 -6.85 1.29
N THR A 119 -4.73 -6.73 0.56
CA THR A 119 -5.67 -5.60 0.61
C THR A 119 -7.12 -6.06 0.59
N TYR A 120 -8.03 -5.16 0.99
CA TYR A 120 -9.47 -5.41 0.92
C TYR A 120 -10.26 -4.12 0.70
N LEU A 121 -11.24 -4.18 -0.20
CA LEU A 121 -12.03 -3.02 -0.62
C LEU A 121 -13.41 -2.93 0.03
N GLY A 122 -13.75 -3.90 0.88
CA GLY A 122 -14.91 -3.82 1.78
C GLY A 122 -14.68 -2.87 2.96
N ALA A 123 -15.76 -2.51 3.63
CA ALA A 123 -15.69 -1.72 4.86
C ALA A 123 -15.02 -2.51 5.99
N GLU A 124 -14.32 -1.79 6.87
CA GLU A 124 -13.77 -2.39 8.09
C GLU A 124 -14.90 -2.78 9.04
N PRO A 125 -14.91 -4.01 9.61
CA PRO A 125 -15.87 -4.39 10.64
C PRO A 125 -15.85 -3.39 11.80
N GLN A 126 -17.02 -3.06 12.35
CA GLN A 126 -17.13 -2.02 13.38
C GLN A 126 -16.20 -2.26 14.57
N ALA A 127 -16.14 -3.48 15.10
CA ALA A 127 -15.29 -3.81 16.24
C ALA A 127 -13.80 -3.62 15.94
N THR A 128 -13.35 -4.00 14.73
CA THR A 128 -11.96 -3.83 14.28
C THR A 128 -11.64 -2.35 14.12
N ARG A 129 -12.56 -1.57 13.53
CA ARG A 129 -12.39 -0.11 13.40
C ARG A 129 -12.29 0.57 14.76
N GLU A 130 -13.16 0.24 15.71
CA GLU A 130 -13.15 0.78 17.08
C GLU A 130 -11.83 0.43 17.78
N TYR A 131 -11.33 -0.79 17.58
CA TYR A 131 -10.03 -1.22 18.11
C TYR A 131 -8.88 -0.36 17.55
N TYR A 132 -8.77 -0.21 16.22
CA TYR A 132 -7.72 0.65 15.64
C TYR A 132 -7.84 2.11 16.08
N PHE A 133 -9.07 2.63 16.23
CA PHE A 133 -9.28 3.99 16.70
C PHE A 133 -8.85 4.16 18.15
N SER A 134 -8.97 3.12 18.98
CA SER A 134 -8.42 3.16 20.35
C SER A 134 -6.89 3.23 20.36
N LEU A 135 -6.20 2.52 19.45
CA LEU A 135 -4.75 2.63 19.28
C LEU A 135 -4.35 4.03 18.81
N PHE A 136 -5.07 4.62 17.86
CA PHE A 136 -4.83 6.00 17.42
C PHE A 136 -4.99 6.98 18.58
N LYS A 137 -5.99 6.81 19.42
CA LYS A 137 -6.18 7.66 20.61
C LYS A 137 -4.99 7.57 21.55
N MET A 138 -4.43 6.39 21.77
CA MET A 138 -3.24 6.22 22.60
C MET A 138 -2.02 6.93 21.98
N ILE A 139 -1.86 6.87 20.65
CA ILE A 139 -0.79 7.58 19.93
C ILE A 139 -0.98 9.09 20.01
N GLU A 140 -2.21 9.59 19.84
CA GLU A 140 -2.54 11.01 19.96
C GLU A 140 -2.22 11.54 21.37
N ASP A 141 -2.62 10.82 22.41
CA ASP A 141 -2.39 11.21 23.81
C ASP A 141 -0.90 11.22 24.16
N ALA A 142 -0.14 10.25 23.66
CA ALA A 142 1.30 10.16 23.89
C ALA A 142 2.10 11.11 22.97
N GLY A 143 1.59 11.41 21.78
CA GLY A 143 2.33 12.11 20.72
C GLY A 143 3.52 11.31 20.16
N ALA A 144 3.47 9.99 20.31
CA ALA A 144 4.46 9.02 19.89
C ALA A 144 3.80 7.63 19.78
N ILE A 145 4.46 6.65 19.18
CA ILE A 145 4.07 5.24 19.31
C ILE A 145 4.82 4.66 20.50
N PRO A 146 4.18 4.51 21.68
CA PRO A 146 4.85 4.02 22.89
C PRO A 146 5.31 2.57 22.73
N GLU A 147 6.36 2.17 23.47
CA GLU A 147 6.92 0.82 23.43
C GLU A 147 5.87 -0.30 23.55
N PRO A 148 4.87 -0.25 24.45
CA PRO A 148 3.84 -1.29 24.49
C PRO A 148 2.98 -1.36 23.23
N LEU A 149 2.79 -0.26 22.49
CA LEU A 149 2.07 -0.26 21.24
C LEU A 149 2.89 -0.84 20.08
N LEU A 150 4.23 -0.74 20.12
CA LEU A 150 5.08 -1.39 19.12
C LEU A 150 4.91 -2.92 19.17
N ASP A 151 4.75 -3.48 20.38
CA ASP A 151 4.51 -4.92 20.57
C ASP A 151 3.13 -5.38 20.07
N VAL A 152 2.21 -4.44 19.93
CA VAL A 152 0.88 -4.67 19.34
C VAL A 152 0.88 -4.46 17.83
N ILE A 153 1.50 -3.37 17.36
CA ILE A 153 1.42 -2.95 15.95
C ILE A 153 2.36 -3.74 15.06
N ALA A 154 3.64 -3.88 15.45
CA ALA A 154 4.62 -4.51 14.58
C ALA A 154 4.24 -5.94 14.15
N PRO A 155 3.77 -6.84 15.05
CA PRO A 155 3.40 -8.20 14.66
C PRO A 155 2.23 -8.29 13.67
N ILE A 156 1.42 -7.23 13.51
CA ILE A 156 0.27 -7.23 12.59
C ILE A 156 0.74 -7.40 11.13
N PHE A 157 1.93 -6.90 10.82
CA PHE A 157 2.44 -6.87 9.45
C PHE A 157 3.13 -8.17 9.00
N PHE A 158 3.43 -9.07 9.92
CA PHE A 158 4.23 -10.25 9.63
C PHE A 158 3.46 -11.54 9.86
N ARG A 159 3.95 -12.63 9.24
CA ARG A 159 3.45 -13.97 9.58
C ARG A 159 3.67 -14.27 11.07
N PRO A 160 2.87 -15.18 11.66
CA PRO A 160 2.94 -15.47 13.09
C PRO A 160 4.31 -15.92 13.59
N GLU A 161 5.04 -16.68 12.76
CA GLU A 161 6.32 -17.31 13.09
C GLU A 161 7.52 -16.43 12.69
N ILE A 162 7.31 -15.12 12.42
CA ILE A 162 8.43 -14.22 12.13
C ILE A 162 9.45 -14.24 13.28
N ASP A 163 10.72 -14.38 12.95
CA ASP A 163 11.78 -14.15 13.91
C ASP A 163 11.81 -12.66 14.29
N ARG A 164 11.41 -12.37 15.52
CA ARG A 164 11.35 -11.00 16.04
C ARG A 164 12.72 -10.35 16.24
N GLU A 165 13.79 -11.15 16.25
CA GLU A 165 15.17 -10.65 16.30
C GLU A 165 15.75 -10.42 14.90
N SER A 166 15.01 -10.80 13.85
CA SER A 166 15.44 -10.54 12.45
C SER A 166 15.58 -9.04 12.16
N ALA A 167 16.51 -8.69 11.29
CA ALA A 167 16.72 -7.32 10.87
C ALA A 167 15.43 -6.72 10.30
N LEU A 168 14.68 -7.47 9.49
CA LEU A 168 13.42 -7.01 8.89
C LEU A 168 12.40 -6.56 9.96
N TYR A 169 12.22 -7.34 11.01
CA TYR A 169 11.29 -7.03 12.09
C TYR A 169 11.77 -5.85 12.94
N GLN A 170 13.06 -5.83 13.30
CA GLN A 170 13.65 -4.78 14.13
C GLN A 170 13.75 -3.44 13.41
N ASP A 171 14.08 -3.45 12.11
CA ASP A 171 14.11 -2.24 11.29
C ASP A 171 12.72 -1.61 11.19
N PHE A 172 11.68 -2.42 10.97
CA PHE A 172 10.30 -1.92 10.96
C PHE A 172 9.91 -1.36 12.33
N ARG A 173 10.21 -2.05 13.41
CA ARG A 173 9.95 -1.58 14.77
C ARG A 173 10.65 -0.23 15.04
N THR A 174 11.89 -0.09 14.58
CA THR A 174 12.66 1.15 14.67
C THR A 174 12.02 2.28 13.84
N SER A 175 11.55 1.97 12.64
CA SER A 175 10.87 2.96 11.79
C SER A 175 9.59 3.49 12.41
N LEU A 176 8.83 2.65 13.13
CA LEU A 176 7.64 3.08 13.88
C LEU A 176 8.00 4.07 15.01
N GLN A 177 9.15 3.92 15.65
CA GLN A 177 9.63 4.86 16.68
C GLN A 177 10.15 6.18 16.09
N ALA A 178 10.55 6.17 14.84
CA ALA A 178 11.14 7.34 14.17
C ALA A 178 10.11 8.39 13.72
N PHE A 179 8.81 8.08 13.75
CA PHE A 179 7.79 9.07 13.42
C PHE A 179 7.84 10.25 14.36
N SER A 180 7.90 11.46 13.81
CA SER A 180 7.82 12.68 14.60
C SER A 180 6.41 12.86 15.18
N ARG A 181 6.32 13.59 16.31
CA ARG A 181 5.02 13.96 16.89
C ARG A 181 4.11 14.64 15.87
N GLU A 182 4.63 15.60 15.14
CA GLU A 182 3.90 16.34 14.11
C GLU A 182 3.43 15.41 13.00
N GLY A 183 4.33 14.57 12.45
CA GLY A 183 3.98 13.58 11.41
C GLY A 183 2.87 12.62 11.85
N LEU A 184 2.94 12.14 13.10
CA LEU A 184 1.90 11.27 13.66
C LEU A 184 0.53 11.98 13.75
N LEU A 185 0.49 13.18 14.35
CA LEU A 185 -0.76 13.86 14.65
C LEU A 185 -1.41 14.51 13.43
N ASP A 186 -0.60 15.04 12.51
CA ASP A 186 -1.10 15.82 11.38
C ASP A 186 -1.26 14.99 10.09
N SER A 187 -0.70 13.77 10.08
CA SER A 187 -0.71 12.94 8.87
C SER A 187 -1.01 11.47 9.11
N VAL A 188 -0.17 10.78 9.88
CA VAL A 188 -0.24 9.32 10.01
C VAL A 188 -1.56 8.88 10.65
N VAL A 189 -1.93 9.44 11.79
CA VAL A 189 -3.19 9.10 12.47
C VAL A 189 -4.42 9.54 11.66
N PRO A 190 -4.51 10.77 11.12
CA PRO A 190 -5.60 11.14 10.21
C PRO A 190 -5.73 10.21 8.99
N LEU A 191 -4.62 9.86 8.35
CA LEU A 191 -4.62 8.90 7.23
C LEU A 191 -5.13 7.51 7.67
N GLY A 192 -4.67 7.02 8.82
CA GLY A 192 -5.16 5.76 9.38
C GLY A 192 -6.68 5.78 9.62
N ARG A 193 -7.21 6.90 10.14
CA ARG A 193 -8.67 7.07 10.31
C ARG A 193 -9.42 7.02 8.98
N LEU A 194 -8.88 7.60 7.90
CA LEU A 194 -9.46 7.50 6.54
C LEU A 194 -9.47 6.04 6.05
N ILE A 195 -8.34 5.34 6.21
CA ILE A 195 -8.19 3.94 5.78
C ILE A 195 -9.24 3.04 6.47
N PHE A 196 -9.33 3.11 7.79
CA PHE A 196 -10.22 2.23 8.57
C PHE A 196 -11.68 2.70 8.63
N SER A 197 -11.99 3.91 8.13
CA SER A 197 -13.38 4.40 7.91
C SER A 197 -13.84 4.27 6.47
N ARG A 198 -13.06 3.64 5.60
CA ARG A 198 -13.40 3.55 4.18
C ARG A 198 -14.78 2.94 3.96
N PRO A 199 -15.55 3.46 3.01
CA PRO A 199 -16.78 2.80 2.59
C PRO A 199 -16.47 1.51 1.84
N ASP A 200 -17.41 0.58 1.91
CA ASP A 200 -17.43 -0.62 1.08
C ASP A 200 -17.62 -0.23 -0.40
N ILE A 201 -16.82 -0.83 -1.29
CA ILE A 201 -16.94 -0.68 -2.73
C ILE A 201 -16.86 -2.03 -3.47
N LEU A 202 -17.14 -3.12 -2.78
CA LEU A 202 -17.09 -4.45 -3.38
C LEU A 202 -18.04 -4.60 -4.57
N ASP A 203 -19.17 -3.91 -4.55
CA ASP A 203 -20.13 -3.86 -5.65
C ASP A 203 -19.59 -3.22 -6.94
N GLN A 204 -18.51 -2.44 -6.85
CA GLN A 204 -17.87 -1.80 -7.99
C GLN A 204 -16.77 -2.64 -8.63
N LEU A 205 -16.31 -3.71 -7.98
CA LEU A 205 -15.16 -4.50 -8.42
C LEU A 205 -15.38 -5.17 -9.77
N SER A 206 -16.62 -5.52 -10.12
CA SER A 206 -16.97 -6.06 -11.43
C SER A 206 -16.72 -5.10 -12.61
N ARG A 207 -16.38 -3.83 -12.33
CA ARG A 207 -16.01 -2.83 -13.34
C ARG A 207 -14.51 -2.85 -13.66
N LEU A 208 -13.70 -3.50 -12.83
CA LEU A 208 -12.28 -3.71 -13.12
C LEU A 208 -12.14 -4.76 -14.22
N ASP A 209 -11.16 -4.56 -15.08
CA ASP A 209 -10.87 -5.50 -16.16
C ASP A 209 -10.20 -6.77 -15.58
N CYS A 210 -10.89 -7.88 -15.67
CA CYS A 210 -10.43 -9.17 -15.13
C CYS A 210 -9.15 -9.69 -15.80
N ASP A 211 -8.95 -9.39 -17.08
CA ASP A 211 -7.80 -9.87 -17.85
C ASP A 211 -6.51 -9.10 -17.48
N THR A 212 -6.65 -7.87 -16.99
CA THR A 212 -5.54 -7.00 -16.60
C THR A 212 -5.44 -6.78 -15.09
N THR A 213 -6.18 -7.56 -14.30
CA THR A 213 -6.15 -7.48 -12.83
C THR A 213 -5.66 -8.79 -12.22
N LEU A 214 -4.79 -8.67 -11.20
CA LEU A 214 -4.31 -9.77 -10.36
C LEU A 214 -4.51 -9.44 -8.89
N VAL A 215 -5.00 -10.39 -8.12
CA VAL A 215 -5.04 -10.31 -6.65
C VAL A 215 -3.95 -11.23 -6.08
N MET A 216 -3.19 -10.74 -5.11
CA MET A 216 -2.17 -11.51 -4.40
C MET A 216 -2.37 -11.34 -2.89
N CYS A 217 -2.04 -12.38 -2.10
CA CYS A 217 -2.18 -12.33 -0.65
C CYS A 217 -1.21 -13.28 0.03
N GLY A 218 -0.58 -12.86 1.12
CA GLY A 218 0.17 -13.76 1.98
C GLY A 218 -0.74 -14.83 2.59
N GLU A 219 -0.32 -16.10 2.53
CA GLU A 219 -1.12 -17.22 3.07
C GLU A 219 -1.44 -17.06 4.56
N GLN A 220 -0.60 -16.29 5.28
CA GLN A 220 -0.71 -16.06 6.71
C GLN A 220 -1.03 -14.61 7.07
N ASP A 221 -1.57 -13.84 6.11
CA ASP A 221 -2.03 -12.48 6.36
C ASP A 221 -3.21 -12.49 7.34
N LYS A 222 -3.00 -11.90 8.54
CA LYS A 222 -4.01 -11.82 9.60
C LYS A 222 -4.94 -10.62 9.46
N PRO A 223 -4.43 -9.39 9.24
CA PRO A 223 -5.28 -8.22 9.08
C PRO A 223 -6.12 -8.23 7.80
N ARG A 224 -5.66 -8.93 6.77
CA ARG A 224 -6.36 -9.11 5.47
C ARG A 224 -6.32 -10.59 5.08
N PRO A 225 -7.11 -11.44 5.75
CA PRO A 225 -7.03 -12.88 5.54
C PRO A 225 -7.32 -13.26 4.08
N PRO A 226 -6.73 -14.35 3.57
CA PRO A 226 -6.89 -14.80 2.19
C PRO A 226 -8.34 -14.87 1.70
N ALA A 227 -9.29 -15.15 2.59
CA ALA A 227 -10.72 -15.17 2.25
C ALA A 227 -11.24 -13.83 1.71
N GLU A 228 -10.69 -12.69 2.18
CA GLU A 228 -11.03 -11.36 1.64
C GLU A 228 -10.51 -11.19 0.20
N SER A 229 -9.31 -11.68 -0.08
CA SER A 229 -8.72 -11.71 -1.42
C SER A 229 -9.45 -12.67 -2.37
N GLU A 230 -9.89 -13.82 -1.87
CA GLU A 230 -10.74 -14.76 -2.63
C GLU A 230 -12.08 -14.12 -3.02
N GLU A 231 -12.71 -13.39 -2.10
CA GLU A 231 -13.94 -12.64 -2.38
C GLU A 231 -13.73 -11.60 -3.47
N MET A 232 -12.67 -10.77 -3.36
CA MET A 232 -12.37 -9.75 -4.38
C MET A 232 -12.07 -10.36 -5.74
N ALA A 233 -11.20 -11.38 -5.80
CA ALA A 233 -10.85 -12.06 -7.05
C ALA A 233 -12.09 -12.66 -7.74
N LYS A 234 -13.00 -13.25 -6.95
CA LYS A 234 -14.27 -13.79 -7.45
C LYS A 234 -15.19 -12.68 -7.99
N LEU A 235 -15.29 -11.54 -7.30
CA LEU A 235 -16.12 -10.40 -7.74
C LEU A 235 -15.59 -9.76 -9.03
N ILE A 236 -14.29 -9.72 -9.20
CA ILE A 236 -13.63 -9.21 -10.42
C ILE A 236 -13.68 -10.26 -11.53
N GLY A 237 -13.58 -11.54 -11.19
CA GLY A 237 -13.39 -12.65 -12.13
C GLY A 237 -11.93 -12.84 -12.55
N CYS A 238 -10.97 -12.37 -11.73
CA CYS A 238 -9.54 -12.42 -12.04
C CYS A 238 -8.80 -13.53 -11.28
N ALA A 239 -7.51 -13.69 -11.58
CA ALA A 239 -6.64 -14.64 -10.89
C ALA A 239 -6.34 -14.19 -9.44
N LEU A 240 -6.20 -15.17 -8.56
CA LEU A 240 -5.65 -15.03 -7.20
C LEU A 240 -4.37 -15.84 -7.08
N THR A 241 -3.34 -15.22 -6.51
CA THR A 241 -2.07 -15.87 -6.16
C THR A 241 -1.85 -15.77 -4.67
N LEU A 242 -1.76 -16.91 -3.97
CA LEU A 242 -1.36 -16.95 -2.58
C LEU A 242 0.17 -17.01 -2.49
N ILE A 243 0.73 -16.19 -1.60
CA ILE A 243 2.18 -16.06 -1.39
C ILE A 243 2.55 -16.92 -0.19
N PRO A 244 3.31 -17.99 -0.39
CA PRO A 244 3.67 -18.91 0.69
C PRO A 244 4.60 -18.23 1.71
N ASP A 245 4.53 -18.68 2.97
CA ASP A 245 5.39 -18.22 4.05
C ASP A 245 5.39 -16.70 4.27
N ALA A 246 4.25 -16.02 4.03
CA ALA A 246 4.12 -14.58 4.13
C ALA A 246 2.85 -14.16 4.87
N GLY A 247 2.97 -13.11 5.68
CA GLY A 247 1.87 -12.36 6.29
C GLY A 247 1.51 -11.12 5.46
N HIS A 248 1.16 -10.03 6.14
CA HIS A 248 0.65 -8.81 5.50
C HIS A 248 1.69 -8.03 4.69
N ILE A 249 2.97 -8.14 5.02
CA ILE A 249 4.05 -7.51 4.24
C ILE A 249 4.74 -8.54 3.32
N SER A 250 3.93 -9.20 2.51
CA SER A 250 4.35 -10.32 1.68
C SER A 250 5.51 -9.97 0.73
N SER A 251 5.59 -8.72 0.28
CA SER A 251 6.69 -8.18 -0.55
C SER A 251 8.07 -8.28 0.11
N ARG A 252 8.13 -8.33 1.45
CA ARG A 252 9.36 -8.42 2.22
C ARG A 252 9.60 -9.81 2.80
N GLU A 253 8.53 -10.55 3.10
CA GLU A 253 8.65 -11.87 3.72
C GLU A 253 8.97 -12.97 2.69
N ASN A 254 8.47 -12.84 1.46
CA ASN A 254 8.81 -13.74 0.35
C ASN A 254 9.08 -12.96 -0.95
N PRO A 255 10.14 -12.14 -0.99
CA PRO A 255 10.42 -11.25 -2.11
C PRO A 255 10.66 -11.98 -3.43
N ASP A 256 11.30 -13.15 -3.42
CA ASP A 256 11.62 -13.89 -4.64
C ASP A 256 10.35 -14.37 -5.34
N PHE A 257 9.42 -14.95 -4.58
CA PHE A 257 8.13 -15.37 -5.11
C PHE A 257 7.32 -14.17 -5.66
N VAL A 258 7.28 -13.07 -4.90
CA VAL A 258 6.58 -11.86 -5.31
C VAL A 258 7.19 -11.28 -6.59
N ASN A 259 8.52 -11.21 -6.69
CA ASN A 259 9.21 -10.72 -7.87
C ASN A 259 8.90 -11.57 -9.11
N GLU A 260 8.95 -12.91 -8.99
CA GLU A 260 8.63 -13.83 -10.08
C GLU A 260 7.19 -13.66 -10.56
N ALA A 261 6.24 -13.61 -9.62
CA ALA A 261 4.82 -13.42 -9.93
C ALA A 261 4.55 -12.07 -10.62
N LEU A 262 5.13 -10.99 -10.10
CA LEU A 262 4.99 -9.65 -10.69
C LEU A 262 5.61 -9.57 -12.08
N LEU A 263 6.84 -10.06 -12.28
CA LEU A 263 7.51 -10.05 -13.57
C LEU A 263 6.73 -10.87 -14.61
N THR A 264 6.21 -12.03 -14.21
CA THR A 264 5.40 -12.89 -15.09
C THR A 264 4.11 -12.19 -15.50
N PHE A 265 3.41 -11.55 -14.56
CA PHE A 265 2.17 -10.85 -14.84
C PHE A 265 2.41 -9.61 -15.71
N LEU A 266 3.36 -8.77 -15.33
CA LEU A 266 3.67 -7.52 -16.04
C LEU A 266 4.16 -7.72 -17.46
N ALA A 267 4.90 -8.80 -17.74
CA ALA A 267 5.37 -9.11 -19.10
C ALA A 267 4.24 -9.28 -20.12
N ASN A 268 3.04 -9.64 -19.68
CA ASN A 268 1.86 -9.80 -20.53
C ASN A 268 1.05 -8.50 -20.70
N HIS A 269 1.40 -7.42 -19.96
CA HIS A 269 0.60 -6.18 -19.89
C HIS A 269 1.44 -4.90 -20.07
N ALA A 270 2.71 -5.04 -20.50
CA ALA A 270 3.64 -3.91 -20.67
C ALA A 270 3.45 -3.16 -21.98
#